data_c5517ecfa2b5f014460b0329d2fda021
#
_entry.id   c5517ecfa2b5f014460b0329d2fda021
#
_cell.length_a   1.000
_cell.length_b   1.000
_cell.length_c   1.000
_cell.angle_alpha   90.00
_cell.angle_beta   90.00
_cell.angle_gamma   90.00
#
_symmetry.space_group_name_H-M   'P 1'
#
loop_
_entity.id
_entity.type
_entity.pdbx_description
1 polymer ?
#
loop_
_entity_poly.entity_id
_entity_poly.type
_entity_poly.pdbx_seq_one_letter_code
_entity_poly.pdbx_strand_id
1 'polypeptide(L)'
;EMTSSLVGSEMCIRDSYRTDNHGKGSWYSINGNIDYQRTSRKNKERMITLSYKINSQPQTNDSYNTYLDIEPDENKLDIIKELSLKNFHSDGKTNTMEQTFQVDYTTPIGKLHTIETGAKYIFRRNSSDNRFYEAEGASENYAYNENRSSEYRHLNHILSAYAGYTLKYKGFTFKPGLRYEQTIQEVKYLVGPGENFDSNFSDLVPSVSLGIKLGKTQNLRGGYNMRIWRPGIWNLNPYFDDQNPMFISQGNPDLKSEKSHAFDVAYSSFSAKFNVNVSLRHSFNNNGIERISRLITAEDGEDFGGGHIAPHGALYSTYDNIGKNRNTGLSLYLNWNASPKTRIYVNGRGSYTDMKSEAQGLHNYGWNGSFYGGIQHTLPLKLRLSLNGGGSTPYISLQGKGSGYQYYGLS
;
A
#
# COMPACT_ATOMS: atom_id res chain seq x y z
N GLU A 1 -23.99 -12.27 14.19
CA GLU A 1 -25.22 -11.77 13.51
C GLU A 1 -24.84 -10.60 12.61
N MET A 2 -24.72 -10.85 11.31
CA MET A 2 -24.68 -9.76 10.32
C MET A 2 -26.01 -9.78 9.58
N THR A 3 -26.86 -8.84 9.88
CA THR A 3 -28.01 -8.50 9.04
C THR A 3 -27.56 -7.43 8.05
N SER A 4 -27.37 -7.76 6.78
CA SER A 4 -27.20 -6.78 5.72
C SER A 4 -28.55 -6.34 5.21
N SER A 5 -29.01 -5.15 5.59
CA SER A 5 -30.16 -4.52 4.95
C SER A 5 -29.66 -3.62 3.82
N LEU A 6 -29.96 -3.97 2.58
CA LEU A 6 -29.89 -3.09 1.43
C LEU A 6 -31.17 -2.26 1.38
N VAL A 7 -31.09 -0.98 1.75
CA VAL A 7 -32.19 -0.02 1.58
C VAL A 7 -31.98 0.71 0.28
N GLY A 8 -32.62 0.24 -0.78
CA GLY A 8 -32.93 1.03 -1.96
C GLY A 8 -34.42 1.30 -1.98
N SER A 9 -34.87 2.48 -2.39
CA SER A 9 -36.25 2.92 -2.43
C SER A 9 -37.18 1.85 -3.04
N GLU A 10 -38.14 1.35 -2.24
CA GLU A 10 -39.28 0.50 -2.59
C GLU A 10 -39.04 -0.99 -2.90
N MET A 11 -37.89 -1.57 -2.63
CA MET A 11 -37.76 -3.02 -2.55
C MET A 11 -37.44 -3.44 -1.13
N CYS A 12 -38.42 -3.75 -0.33
CA CYS A 12 -38.24 -4.56 0.87
C CYS A 12 -37.88 -5.97 0.43
N ILE A 13 -36.58 -6.33 0.43
CA ILE A 13 -36.15 -7.72 0.34
C ILE A 13 -36.55 -8.36 1.67
N ARG A 14 -37.58 -9.24 1.65
CA ARG A 14 -38.05 -9.98 2.83
C ARG A 14 -37.27 -11.27 3.07
N ASP A 15 -36.37 -11.61 2.13
CA ASP A 15 -35.56 -12.82 2.24
C ASP A 15 -34.39 -12.55 3.19
N SER A 16 -34.24 -13.38 4.18
CA SER A 16 -33.14 -13.35 5.12
C SER A 16 -32.45 -14.71 5.19
N TYR A 17 -31.16 -14.69 5.38
CA TYR A 17 -30.40 -15.88 5.71
C TYR A 17 -29.44 -15.59 6.85
N ARG A 18 -29.13 -16.61 7.61
CA ARG A 18 -28.15 -16.57 8.69
C ARG A 18 -26.92 -17.34 8.25
N THR A 19 -25.73 -16.76 8.48
CA THR A 19 -24.46 -17.46 8.26
C THR A 19 -23.75 -17.70 9.57
N ASP A 20 -23.22 -18.90 9.73
CA ASP A 20 -22.23 -19.23 10.76
C ASP A 20 -20.87 -19.33 10.11
N ASN A 21 -19.94 -18.46 10.54
CA ASN A 21 -18.57 -18.42 10.06
C ASN A 21 -17.65 -18.89 11.16
N HIS A 22 -17.02 -20.02 10.96
CA HIS A 22 -16.00 -20.53 11.86
C HIS A 22 -14.66 -20.59 11.17
N GLY A 23 -13.64 -19.95 11.76
CA GLY A 23 -12.31 -19.92 11.15
C GLY A 23 -11.19 -20.04 12.18
N LYS A 24 -10.11 -20.72 11.78
CA LYS A 24 -8.89 -20.84 12.55
C LYS A 24 -7.70 -20.52 11.65
N GLY A 25 -6.92 -19.52 12.06
CA GLY A 25 -5.72 -19.14 11.33
C GLY A 25 -4.50 -19.12 12.24
N SER A 26 -3.34 -19.37 11.67
CA SER A 26 -2.06 -19.17 12.32
C SER A 26 -1.12 -18.42 11.40
N TRP A 27 -0.31 -17.56 11.97
CA TRP A 27 0.75 -16.87 11.26
C TRP A 27 1.97 -16.72 12.16
N TYR A 28 3.15 -16.76 11.57
CA TYR A 28 4.38 -16.41 12.27
C TYR A 28 5.36 -15.76 11.31
N SER A 29 6.33 -15.04 11.85
CA SER A 29 7.35 -14.36 11.07
C SER A 29 8.73 -14.78 11.56
N ILE A 30 9.56 -15.21 10.64
CA ILE A 30 10.96 -15.52 10.87
C ILE A 30 11.78 -14.44 10.19
N ASN A 31 12.54 -13.67 10.97
CA ASN A 31 13.41 -12.60 10.48
C ASN A 31 14.84 -12.87 10.95
N GLY A 32 15.78 -12.77 10.03
CA GLY A 32 17.20 -12.87 10.32
C GLY A 32 17.98 -11.86 9.49
N ASN A 33 19.02 -11.27 10.07
CA ASN A 33 19.96 -10.44 9.33
C ASN A 33 21.39 -10.66 9.82
N ILE A 34 22.33 -10.61 8.90
CA ILE A 34 23.76 -10.64 9.16
C ILE A 34 24.40 -9.49 8.40
N ASP A 35 25.09 -8.63 9.13
CA ASP A 35 25.82 -7.50 8.57
C ASP A 35 27.30 -7.65 8.89
N TYR A 36 28.14 -7.59 7.85
CA TYR A 36 29.60 -7.51 7.99
C TYR A 36 30.06 -6.13 7.54
N GLN A 37 30.73 -5.42 8.42
CA GLN A 37 31.22 -4.10 8.17
C GLN A 37 32.74 -4.04 8.37
N ARG A 38 33.45 -3.56 7.37
CA ARG A 38 34.91 -3.35 7.42
C ARG A 38 35.25 -1.91 7.10
N THR A 39 35.91 -1.25 8.03
CA THR A 39 36.43 0.11 7.85
C THR A 39 37.93 0.06 7.50
N SER A 40 38.40 1.05 6.77
CA SER A 40 39.83 1.17 6.42
C SER A 40 40.64 1.63 7.64
N ARG A 41 41.81 1.03 7.83
CA ARG A 41 42.73 1.46 8.90
C ARG A 41 43.27 2.91 8.71
N LYS A 42 43.39 3.36 7.45
CA LYS A 42 43.91 4.71 7.11
C LYS A 42 42.80 5.78 7.20
N ASN A 43 41.56 5.41 6.92
CA ASN A 43 40.43 6.33 6.95
C ASN A 43 39.19 5.59 7.38
N LYS A 44 38.68 5.83 8.59
CA LYS A 44 37.54 5.15 9.19
C LYS A 44 36.23 5.45 8.49
N GLU A 45 36.16 6.53 7.71
CA GLU A 45 34.95 6.87 6.92
C GLU A 45 34.89 6.04 5.60
N ARG A 46 36.01 5.41 5.19
CA ARG A 46 36.01 4.46 4.08
C ARG A 46 35.56 3.09 4.58
N MET A 47 34.47 2.61 4.04
CA MET A 47 33.79 1.47 4.57
C MET A 47 33.18 0.61 3.48
N ILE A 48 33.23 -0.70 3.67
CA ILE A 48 32.44 -1.67 2.93
C ILE A 48 31.48 -2.37 3.91
N THR A 49 30.23 -2.52 3.50
CA THR A 49 29.21 -3.27 4.26
C THR A 49 28.63 -4.36 3.35
N LEU A 50 28.60 -5.57 3.87
CA LEU A 50 27.92 -6.70 3.26
C LEU A 50 26.73 -7.07 4.16
N SER A 51 25.55 -7.08 3.61
CA SER A 51 24.32 -7.37 4.36
C SER A 51 23.57 -8.52 3.71
N TYR A 52 23.14 -9.46 4.54
CA TYR A 52 22.18 -10.49 4.16
C TYR A 52 20.98 -10.43 5.10
N LYS A 53 19.81 -10.43 4.51
CA LYS A 53 18.54 -10.45 5.22
C LYS A 53 17.66 -11.58 4.70
N ILE A 54 16.98 -12.27 5.61
CA ILE A 54 15.92 -13.21 5.29
C ILE A 54 14.67 -12.88 6.10
N ASN A 55 13.52 -12.92 5.45
CA ASN A 55 12.20 -12.81 6.06
C ASN A 55 11.31 -13.91 5.47
N SER A 56 10.60 -14.65 6.33
CA SER A 56 9.62 -15.63 5.91
C SER A 56 8.37 -15.50 6.77
N GLN A 57 7.20 -15.45 6.13
CA GLN A 57 5.91 -15.23 6.77
C GLN A 57 4.90 -16.30 6.33
N PRO A 58 5.03 -17.53 6.80
CA PRO A 58 4.02 -18.55 6.56
C PRO A 58 2.75 -18.28 7.35
N GLN A 59 1.63 -18.52 6.69
CA GLN A 59 0.29 -18.32 7.23
C GLN A 59 -0.59 -19.49 6.81
N THR A 60 -1.44 -19.93 7.70
CA THR A 60 -2.52 -20.89 7.41
C THR A 60 -3.85 -20.29 7.78
N ASN A 61 -4.86 -20.61 7.01
CA ASN A 61 -6.24 -20.21 7.26
C ASN A 61 -7.15 -21.40 6.94
N ASP A 62 -7.94 -21.82 7.90
CA ASP A 62 -8.95 -22.88 7.78
C ASP A 62 -10.30 -22.25 8.17
N SER A 63 -11.24 -22.19 7.26
CA SER A 63 -12.50 -21.50 7.47
C SER A 63 -13.67 -22.26 6.88
N TYR A 64 -14.76 -22.30 7.65
CA TYR A 64 -16.06 -22.86 7.28
C TYR A 64 -17.08 -21.75 7.24
N ASN A 65 -17.92 -21.76 6.24
CA ASN A 65 -19.10 -20.91 6.14
C ASN A 65 -20.33 -21.79 5.94
N THR A 66 -21.27 -21.72 6.88
CA THR A 66 -22.48 -22.50 6.85
C THR A 66 -23.69 -21.56 6.78
N TYR A 67 -24.54 -21.78 5.81
CA TYR A 67 -25.80 -21.07 5.67
C TYR A 67 -26.87 -21.79 6.51
N LEU A 68 -27.48 -21.06 7.44
CA LEU A 68 -28.52 -21.51 8.34
C LEU A 68 -29.78 -20.73 8.07
N ASP A 69 -30.94 -21.38 8.31
CA ASP A 69 -32.27 -20.71 8.33
C ASP A 69 -32.50 -19.86 7.07
N ILE A 70 -32.47 -20.49 5.90
CA ILE A 70 -32.84 -19.88 4.64
C ILE A 70 -34.36 -19.89 4.58
N GLU A 71 -35.03 -18.74 4.78
CA GLU A 71 -36.45 -18.57 4.69
C GLU A 71 -36.81 -17.94 3.34
N PRO A 72 -37.23 -18.71 2.32
CA PRO A 72 -37.73 -18.16 1.07
C PRO A 72 -39.14 -17.58 1.24
N ASP A 73 -39.39 -16.40 0.71
CA ASP A 73 -40.77 -15.87 0.58
C ASP A 73 -41.46 -16.57 -0.61
N GLU A 74 -42.50 -17.35 -0.33
CA GLU A 74 -43.23 -18.13 -1.34
C GLU A 74 -43.87 -17.31 -2.48
N ASN A 75 -43.93 -15.98 -2.34
CA ASN A 75 -44.56 -15.06 -3.30
C ASN A 75 -43.59 -14.24 -4.15
N LYS A 76 -42.29 -14.44 -4.03
CA LYS A 76 -41.26 -13.73 -4.84
C LYS A 76 -40.29 -14.69 -5.54
N LEU A 77 -39.86 -14.30 -6.75
CA LEU A 77 -38.77 -14.97 -7.47
C LEU A 77 -37.64 -15.27 -6.50
N ASP A 78 -37.36 -16.54 -6.34
CA ASP A 78 -36.41 -17.12 -5.41
C ASP A 78 -34.96 -16.67 -5.74
N ILE A 79 -34.59 -15.43 -5.43
CA ILE A 79 -33.23 -14.92 -5.58
C ILE A 79 -32.23 -15.83 -4.81
N ILE A 80 -32.69 -16.40 -3.68
CA ILE A 80 -31.85 -17.33 -2.89
C ILE A 80 -31.67 -18.66 -3.62
N LYS A 81 -32.66 -19.17 -4.34
CA LYS A 81 -32.51 -20.36 -5.21
C LYS A 81 -31.63 -20.07 -6.42
N GLU A 82 -31.76 -18.89 -7.04
CA GLU A 82 -30.89 -18.47 -8.12
C GLU A 82 -29.44 -18.26 -7.66
N LEU A 83 -29.22 -17.80 -6.42
CA LEU A 83 -27.87 -17.61 -5.87
C LEU A 83 -27.17 -18.93 -5.53
N SER A 84 -27.89 -20.08 -5.54
CA SER A 84 -27.32 -21.41 -5.23
C SER A 84 -26.35 -21.39 -4.02
N LEU A 85 -26.81 -20.84 -2.89
CA LEU A 85 -25.99 -20.71 -1.69
C LEU A 85 -25.55 -22.08 -1.21
N LYS A 86 -24.24 -22.30 -1.20
CA LYS A 86 -23.62 -23.57 -0.77
C LYS A 86 -22.76 -23.31 0.45
N ASN A 87 -22.79 -24.26 1.38
CA ASN A 87 -21.82 -24.28 2.45
C ASN A 87 -20.43 -24.48 1.86
N PHE A 88 -19.41 -23.85 2.44
CA PHE A 88 -18.06 -24.04 1.95
C PHE A 88 -17.06 -24.15 3.10
N HIS A 89 -15.99 -24.87 2.78
CA HIS A 89 -14.77 -24.99 3.58
C HIS A 89 -13.58 -24.53 2.73
N SER A 90 -12.72 -23.69 3.30
CA SER A 90 -11.50 -23.21 2.66
C SER A 90 -10.30 -23.51 3.54
N ASP A 91 -9.36 -24.32 3.03
CA ASP A 91 -8.04 -24.59 3.64
C ASP A 91 -6.96 -23.85 2.84
N GLY A 92 -6.41 -22.80 3.41
CA GLY A 92 -5.43 -21.91 2.77
C GLY A 92 -4.06 -21.98 3.45
N LYS A 93 -3.02 -22.06 2.63
CA LYS A 93 -1.61 -21.95 3.06
C LYS A 93 -0.89 -20.96 2.19
N THR A 94 -0.35 -19.91 2.80
CA THR A 94 0.45 -18.91 2.10
C THR A 94 1.81 -18.74 2.74
N ASN A 95 2.80 -18.43 1.94
CA ASN A 95 4.11 -18.03 2.44
C ASN A 95 4.74 -16.97 1.57
N THR A 96 5.17 -15.88 2.17
CA THR A 96 6.04 -14.88 1.57
C THR A 96 7.44 -15.04 2.15
N MET A 97 8.40 -15.41 1.31
CA MET A 97 9.81 -15.47 1.66
C MET A 97 10.58 -14.44 0.86
N GLU A 98 11.32 -13.58 1.55
CA GLU A 98 12.19 -12.58 0.95
C GLU A 98 13.61 -12.75 1.44
N GLN A 99 14.56 -12.78 0.51
CA GLN A 99 16.00 -12.76 0.78
C GLN A 99 16.60 -11.51 0.12
N THR A 100 17.42 -10.79 0.85
CA THR A 100 18.08 -9.58 0.38
C THR A 100 19.58 -9.73 0.57
N PHE A 101 20.33 -9.54 -0.49
CA PHE A 101 21.80 -9.42 -0.51
C PHE A 101 22.14 -7.98 -0.89
N GLN A 102 22.98 -7.34 -0.12
CA GLN A 102 23.37 -5.96 -0.37
C GLN A 102 24.86 -5.76 -0.10
N VAL A 103 25.50 -4.99 -0.99
CA VAL A 103 26.89 -4.55 -0.86
C VAL A 103 26.92 -3.04 -0.98
N ASP A 104 27.44 -2.37 0.03
CA ASP A 104 27.64 -0.93 0.06
C ASP A 104 29.10 -0.58 0.20
N TYR A 105 29.55 0.40 -0.55
CA TYR A 105 30.88 0.97 -0.44
C TYR A 105 30.80 2.47 -0.32
N THR A 106 31.39 2.99 0.74
CA THR A 106 31.52 4.44 0.99
C THR A 106 32.96 4.83 1.03
N THR A 107 33.36 5.86 0.29
CA THR A 107 34.71 6.39 0.28
C THR A 107 34.72 7.92 0.27
N PRO A 108 35.37 8.55 1.26
CA PRO A 108 35.62 9.98 1.22
C PRO A 108 36.78 10.29 0.23
N ILE A 109 36.64 11.40 -0.47
CA ILE A 109 37.63 11.98 -1.36
C ILE A 109 37.97 13.37 -0.80
N GLY A 110 39.13 13.46 -0.16
CA GLY A 110 39.51 14.65 0.61
C GLY A 110 38.59 14.85 1.83
N LYS A 111 38.36 16.13 2.20
CA LYS A 111 37.57 16.50 3.39
C LYS A 111 36.12 16.88 3.10
N LEU A 112 35.81 17.08 1.81
CA LEU A 112 34.54 17.67 1.40
C LEU A 112 33.61 16.71 0.65
N HIS A 113 34.19 15.69 0.03
CA HIS A 113 33.53 14.81 -0.92
C HIS A 113 33.40 13.40 -0.37
N THR A 114 32.26 12.76 -0.58
CA THR A 114 32.05 11.34 -0.28
C THR A 114 31.32 10.70 -1.46
N ILE A 115 31.80 9.56 -1.92
CA ILE A 115 31.15 8.72 -2.90
C ILE A 115 30.56 7.52 -2.16
N GLU A 116 29.31 7.21 -2.44
CA GLU A 116 28.59 6.05 -1.98
C GLU A 116 28.14 5.26 -3.21
N THR A 117 28.42 3.97 -3.24
CA THR A 117 27.93 3.09 -4.31
C THR A 117 27.57 1.74 -3.74
N GLY A 118 26.65 1.05 -4.40
CA GLY A 118 26.26 -0.27 -3.94
C GLY A 118 25.43 -1.01 -4.96
N ALA A 119 25.22 -2.28 -4.64
CA ALA A 119 24.34 -3.17 -5.37
C ALA A 119 23.47 -3.94 -4.39
N LYS A 120 22.24 -4.20 -4.79
CA LYS A 120 21.26 -4.92 -3.99
C LYS A 120 20.53 -5.92 -4.88
N TYR A 121 20.41 -7.13 -4.39
CA TYR A 121 19.58 -8.16 -4.98
C TYR A 121 18.53 -8.63 -3.98
N ILE A 122 17.28 -8.59 -4.39
CA ILE A 122 16.14 -9.11 -3.62
C ILE A 122 15.56 -10.27 -4.39
N PHE A 123 15.49 -11.42 -3.75
CA PHE A 123 14.73 -12.57 -4.19
C PHE A 123 13.49 -12.71 -3.31
N ARG A 124 12.30 -12.65 -3.94
CA ARG A 124 11.04 -12.85 -3.23
C ARG A 124 10.28 -14.00 -3.87
N ARG A 125 9.83 -14.92 -3.02
CA ARG A 125 8.95 -16.01 -3.40
C ARG A 125 7.66 -15.90 -2.60
N ASN A 126 6.56 -15.71 -3.29
CA ASN A 126 5.23 -15.82 -2.74
C ASN A 126 4.62 -17.13 -3.22
N SER A 127 4.04 -17.91 -2.34
CA SER A 127 3.29 -19.11 -2.68
C SER A 127 1.95 -19.09 -1.96
N SER A 128 0.93 -19.54 -2.65
CA SER A 128 -0.41 -19.72 -2.12
C SER A 128 -0.91 -21.08 -2.56
N ASP A 129 -1.49 -21.85 -1.65
CA ASP A 129 -2.25 -23.06 -1.89
C ASP A 129 -3.56 -22.89 -1.10
N ASN A 130 -4.63 -22.61 -1.80
CA ASN A 130 -5.96 -22.43 -1.24
C ASN A 130 -6.89 -23.48 -1.85
N ARG A 131 -7.36 -24.39 -1.03
CA ARG A 131 -8.28 -25.46 -1.43
C ARG A 131 -9.67 -25.12 -0.98
N PHE A 132 -10.58 -25.14 -1.92
CA PHE A 132 -11.97 -24.79 -1.71
C PHE A 132 -12.87 -26.00 -1.89
N TYR A 133 -13.75 -26.21 -0.93
CA TYR A 133 -14.70 -27.33 -0.93
C TYR A 133 -16.10 -26.78 -0.74
N GLU A 134 -17.07 -27.36 -1.43
CA GLU A 134 -18.49 -26.97 -1.36
C GLU A 134 -19.33 -28.14 -0.94
N ALA A 135 -20.37 -27.86 -0.17
CA ALA A 135 -21.41 -28.82 0.20
C ALA A 135 -22.79 -28.26 -0.19
N GLU A 136 -23.64 -29.10 -0.78
CA GLU A 136 -25.00 -28.72 -1.15
C GLU A 136 -25.95 -28.74 0.07
N GLY A 137 -26.70 -27.66 0.25
CA GLY A 137 -27.69 -27.50 1.31
C GLY A 137 -27.07 -27.63 2.71
N ALA A 138 -27.76 -28.29 3.63
CA ALA A 138 -27.30 -28.57 4.99
C ALA A 138 -26.37 -29.81 5.09
N SER A 139 -25.85 -30.28 3.95
CA SER A 139 -24.92 -31.43 3.91
C SER A 139 -23.56 -31.04 4.48
N GLU A 140 -22.93 -31.95 5.23
CA GLU A 140 -21.54 -31.84 5.65
C GLU A 140 -20.57 -32.54 4.69
N ASN A 141 -21.06 -33.06 3.55
CA ASN A 141 -20.24 -33.70 2.54
C ASN A 141 -19.63 -32.64 1.61
N TYR A 142 -18.48 -32.14 1.99
CA TYR A 142 -17.73 -31.15 1.22
C TYR A 142 -16.99 -31.80 0.04
N ALA A 143 -17.34 -31.41 -1.17
CA ALA A 143 -16.68 -31.81 -2.42
C ALA A 143 -15.65 -30.74 -2.83
N TYR A 144 -14.47 -31.19 -3.26
CA TYR A 144 -13.44 -30.30 -3.77
C TYR A 144 -13.91 -29.58 -5.04
N ASN A 145 -13.73 -28.23 -5.07
CA ASN A 145 -14.04 -27.42 -6.20
C ASN A 145 -12.74 -26.81 -6.77
N GLU A 146 -12.26 -27.36 -7.87
CA GLU A 146 -11.02 -26.93 -8.53
C GLU A 146 -11.14 -25.49 -9.06
N ASN A 147 -12.29 -25.09 -9.61
CA ASN A 147 -12.52 -23.77 -10.17
C ASN A 147 -12.49 -22.64 -9.12
N ARG A 148 -12.73 -22.97 -7.87
CA ARG A 148 -12.65 -22.04 -6.73
C ARG A 148 -11.38 -22.21 -5.91
N SER A 149 -10.62 -23.25 -6.18
CA SER A 149 -9.31 -23.49 -5.57
C SER A 149 -8.23 -22.74 -6.34
N SER A 150 -7.13 -22.39 -5.69
CA SER A 150 -6.03 -21.69 -6.34
C SER A 150 -4.69 -22.09 -5.74
N GLU A 151 -3.80 -22.61 -6.57
CA GLU A 151 -2.40 -22.79 -6.20
C GLU A 151 -1.52 -22.03 -7.18
N TYR A 152 -0.69 -21.11 -6.66
CA TYR A 152 0.25 -20.36 -7.49
C TYR A 152 1.60 -20.13 -6.80
N ARG A 153 2.62 -19.87 -7.62
CA ARG A 153 3.96 -19.43 -7.24
C ARG A 153 4.31 -18.15 -7.97
N HIS A 154 4.70 -17.13 -7.22
CA HIS A 154 5.17 -15.88 -7.75
C HIS A 154 6.62 -15.66 -7.31
N LEU A 155 7.53 -15.66 -8.28
CA LEU A 155 8.96 -15.36 -8.10
C LEU A 155 9.22 -13.94 -8.53
N ASN A 156 10.05 -13.23 -7.75
CA ASN A 156 10.37 -11.84 -8.01
C ASN A 156 11.85 -11.61 -7.76
N HIS A 157 12.58 -11.26 -8.82
CA HIS A 157 14.01 -10.94 -8.79
C HIS A 157 14.17 -9.45 -9.02
N ILE A 158 14.69 -8.73 -8.03
CA ILE A 158 14.93 -7.28 -8.11
C ILE A 158 16.42 -7.04 -7.96
N LEU A 159 17.06 -6.60 -9.05
CA LEU A 159 18.46 -6.19 -9.06
C LEU A 159 18.51 -4.67 -9.06
N SER A 160 19.34 -4.11 -8.21
CA SER A 160 19.52 -2.67 -8.10
C SER A 160 21.02 -2.33 -8.05
N ALA A 161 21.41 -1.31 -8.79
CA ALA A 161 22.72 -0.68 -8.66
C ALA A 161 22.52 0.81 -8.42
N TYR A 162 23.31 1.41 -7.52
CA TYR A 162 23.15 2.81 -7.17
C TYR A 162 24.48 3.49 -6.90
N ALA A 163 24.50 4.79 -7.16
CA ALA A 163 25.59 5.67 -6.85
C ALA A 163 25.08 6.98 -6.27
N GLY A 164 25.77 7.49 -5.27
CA GLY A 164 25.51 8.76 -4.63
C GLY A 164 26.81 9.53 -4.43
N TYR A 165 26.69 10.84 -4.47
CA TYR A 165 27.79 11.75 -4.19
C TYR A 165 27.34 12.72 -3.11
N THR A 166 28.22 13.01 -2.14
CA THR A 166 27.95 13.98 -1.08
C THR A 166 29.05 15.03 -1.07
N LEU A 167 28.65 16.29 -1.21
CA LEU A 167 29.48 17.47 -0.98
C LEU A 167 29.09 18.11 0.35
N LYS A 168 30.06 18.32 1.24
CA LYS A 168 29.88 19.06 2.51
C LYS A 168 30.83 20.24 2.54
N TYR A 169 30.31 21.47 2.52
CA TYR A 169 31.11 22.69 2.54
C TYR A 169 30.46 23.76 3.43
N LYS A 170 31.15 24.21 4.48
CA LYS A 170 30.75 25.33 5.37
C LYS A 170 29.27 25.28 5.80
N GLY A 171 28.77 24.09 6.21
CA GLY A 171 27.37 23.92 6.64
C GLY A 171 26.38 23.65 5.49
N PHE A 172 26.81 23.74 4.25
CA PHE A 172 26.07 23.30 3.08
C PHE A 172 26.32 21.81 2.81
N THR A 173 25.29 21.07 2.47
CA THR A 173 25.35 19.67 2.04
C THR A 173 24.55 19.52 0.75
N PHE A 174 25.18 18.91 -0.26
CA PHE A 174 24.52 18.53 -1.52
C PHE A 174 24.73 17.04 -1.75
N LYS A 175 23.64 16.31 -1.92
CA LYS A 175 23.67 14.85 -2.10
C LYS A 175 22.75 14.43 -3.24
N PRO A 176 23.24 14.39 -4.50
CA PRO A 176 22.57 13.69 -5.60
C PRO A 176 22.79 12.18 -5.48
N GLY A 177 21.82 11.43 -5.96
CA GLY A 177 21.86 9.98 -6.04
C GLY A 177 21.07 9.46 -7.23
N LEU A 178 21.52 8.36 -7.78
CA LEU A 178 20.86 7.67 -8.88
C LEU A 178 20.86 6.19 -8.60
N ARG A 179 19.72 5.53 -8.81
CA ARG A 179 19.52 4.10 -8.68
C ARG A 179 18.85 3.56 -9.94
N TYR A 180 19.42 2.51 -10.47
CA TYR A 180 18.79 1.68 -11.51
C TYR A 180 18.24 0.42 -10.87
N GLU A 181 17.04 0.06 -11.22
CA GLU A 181 16.39 -1.18 -10.78
C GLU A 181 15.88 -1.97 -11.97
N GLN A 182 16.18 -3.26 -11.98
CA GLN A 182 15.64 -4.25 -12.88
C GLN A 182 14.82 -5.24 -12.08
N THR A 183 13.55 -5.40 -12.43
CA THR A 183 12.63 -6.33 -11.78
C THR A 183 12.17 -7.36 -12.80
N ILE A 184 12.31 -8.63 -12.49
CA ILE A 184 11.84 -9.75 -13.28
C ILE A 184 10.85 -10.52 -12.41
N GLN A 185 9.64 -10.69 -12.88
CA GLN A 185 8.58 -11.43 -12.20
C GLN A 185 8.17 -12.63 -13.04
N GLU A 186 7.99 -13.77 -12.40
CA GLU A 186 7.46 -14.99 -12.99
C GLU A 186 6.30 -15.49 -12.13
N VAL A 187 5.14 -15.70 -12.73
CA VAL A 187 3.96 -16.23 -12.05
C VAL A 187 3.54 -17.53 -12.71
N LYS A 188 3.42 -18.57 -11.90
CA LYS A 188 2.94 -19.89 -12.31
C LYS A 188 1.72 -20.27 -11.50
N TYR A 189 0.62 -20.51 -12.18
CA TYR A 189 -0.57 -21.12 -11.64
C TYR A 189 -0.48 -22.64 -11.81
N LEU A 190 -0.75 -23.38 -10.76
CA LEU A 190 -0.69 -24.84 -10.72
C LEU A 190 -2.09 -25.44 -10.61
N VAL A 191 -3.02 -24.74 -9.96
CA VAL A 191 -4.42 -25.13 -9.77
C VAL A 191 -5.30 -23.88 -9.84
N GLY A 192 -6.49 -24.03 -10.41
CA GLY A 192 -7.56 -23.03 -10.41
C GLY A 192 -7.39 -21.92 -11.45
N PRO A 193 -8.23 -20.89 -11.36
CA PRO A 193 -8.28 -19.80 -12.32
C PRO A 193 -7.02 -18.94 -12.25
N GLY A 194 -6.38 -18.75 -13.39
CA GLY A 194 -5.20 -17.94 -13.55
C GLY A 194 -4.32 -18.43 -14.69
N GLU A 195 -3.59 -17.52 -15.30
CA GLU A 195 -2.67 -17.81 -16.37
C GLU A 195 -1.23 -17.56 -15.95
N ASN A 196 -0.30 -18.34 -16.52
CA ASN A 196 1.12 -18.10 -16.33
C ASN A 196 1.53 -16.85 -17.10
N PHE A 197 2.28 -15.98 -16.45
CA PHE A 197 2.81 -14.79 -17.10
C PHE A 197 4.13 -14.35 -16.50
N ASP A 198 4.88 -13.60 -17.29
CA ASP A 198 6.13 -12.97 -16.92
C ASP A 198 6.03 -11.46 -17.10
N SER A 199 6.69 -10.70 -16.23
CA SER A 199 6.77 -9.26 -16.34
C SER A 199 8.17 -8.77 -16.06
N ASN A 200 8.58 -7.71 -16.77
CA ASN A 200 9.91 -7.15 -16.69
C ASN A 200 9.85 -5.62 -16.63
N PHE A 201 10.42 -5.03 -15.57
CA PHE A 201 10.41 -3.59 -15.36
C PHE A 201 11.84 -3.07 -15.21
N SER A 202 12.13 -1.97 -15.91
CA SER A 202 13.39 -1.25 -15.79
C SER A 202 13.11 0.19 -15.35
N ASP A 203 13.65 0.57 -14.21
CA ASP A 203 13.38 1.87 -13.62
C ASP A 203 14.65 2.60 -13.23
N LEU A 204 14.73 3.89 -13.59
CA LEU A 204 15.78 4.81 -13.16
C LEU A 204 15.20 5.75 -12.09
N VAL A 205 15.79 5.74 -10.90
CA VAL A 205 15.26 6.38 -9.69
C VAL A 205 16.24 7.46 -9.20
N PRO A 206 16.09 8.71 -9.65
CA PRO A 206 16.91 9.82 -9.20
C PRO A 206 16.45 10.36 -7.83
N SER A 207 17.43 10.92 -7.10
CA SER A 207 17.18 11.66 -5.86
C SER A 207 18.18 12.79 -5.70
N VAL A 208 17.78 13.88 -5.05
CA VAL A 208 18.66 14.98 -4.67
C VAL A 208 18.29 15.43 -3.27
N SER A 209 19.26 15.64 -2.42
CA SER A 209 19.07 16.23 -1.09
C SER A 209 20.01 17.42 -0.90
N LEU A 210 19.44 18.52 -0.42
CA LEU A 210 20.11 19.75 -0.06
C LEU A 210 19.98 19.99 1.44
N GLY A 211 21.03 20.49 2.08
CA GLY A 211 20.98 20.86 3.50
C GLY A 211 21.83 22.11 3.74
N ILE A 212 21.29 23.02 4.55
CA ILE A 212 21.96 24.27 4.95
C ILE A 212 21.82 24.41 6.45
N LYS A 213 22.94 24.51 7.16
CA LYS A 213 22.97 24.90 8.56
C LYS A 213 22.90 26.43 8.64
N LEU A 214 21.81 26.99 9.14
CA LEU A 214 21.61 28.42 9.31
C LEU A 214 22.19 28.95 10.62
N GLY A 215 22.57 28.05 11.52
CA GLY A 215 23.13 28.36 12.83
C GLY A 215 23.48 27.08 13.59
N LYS A 216 23.66 27.20 14.91
CA LYS A 216 23.99 26.04 15.77
C LYS A 216 22.81 25.06 15.90
N THR A 217 21.59 25.55 15.82
CA THR A 217 20.37 24.80 16.12
C THR A 217 19.35 24.80 14.97
N GLN A 218 19.66 25.50 13.88
CA GLN A 218 18.72 25.71 12.76
C GLN A 218 19.24 25.05 11.51
N ASN A 219 18.36 24.34 10.82
CA ASN A 219 18.65 23.66 9.57
C ASN A 219 17.51 23.91 8.55
N LEU A 220 17.90 24.18 7.32
CA LEU A 220 17.03 24.16 6.18
C LEU A 220 17.40 22.95 5.32
N ARG A 221 16.42 22.16 4.90
CA ARG A 221 16.60 21.03 4.00
C ARG A 221 15.66 21.14 2.84
N GLY A 222 16.11 20.70 1.67
CA GLY A 222 15.28 20.55 0.50
C GLY A 222 15.63 19.24 -0.18
N GLY A 223 14.67 18.65 -0.85
CA GLY A 223 14.88 17.38 -1.51
C GLY A 223 13.94 17.16 -2.69
N TYR A 224 14.42 16.31 -3.57
CA TYR A 224 13.64 15.66 -4.59
C TYR A 224 13.90 14.16 -4.49
N ASN A 225 12.85 13.37 -4.52
CA ASN A 225 12.96 11.92 -4.64
C ASN A 225 11.87 11.36 -5.56
N MET A 226 12.23 10.37 -6.33
CA MET A 226 11.30 9.53 -7.05
C MET A 226 11.15 8.21 -6.31
N ARG A 227 9.94 7.69 -6.29
CA ARG A 227 9.62 6.34 -5.79
C ARG A 227 8.86 5.60 -6.87
N ILE A 228 9.12 4.31 -6.95
CA ILE A 228 8.43 3.41 -7.85
C ILE A 228 7.53 2.46 -7.05
N TRP A 229 6.35 2.20 -7.58
CA TRP A 229 5.47 1.15 -7.09
C TRP A 229 5.17 0.21 -8.27
N ARG A 230 5.40 -1.07 -8.08
CA ARG A 230 5.25 -2.08 -9.12
C ARG A 230 3.87 -2.68 -9.04
N PRO A 231 3.22 -2.96 -10.19
CA PRO A 231 1.95 -3.67 -10.19
C PRO A 231 2.11 -5.03 -9.51
N GLY A 232 1.11 -5.39 -8.73
CA GLY A 232 1.03 -6.68 -8.09
C GLY A 232 0.47 -7.75 -9.02
N ILE A 233 0.52 -9.00 -8.58
CA ILE A 233 0.01 -10.16 -9.34
C ILE A 233 -1.45 -9.96 -9.79
N TRP A 234 -2.29 -9.38 -8.96
CA TRP A 234 -3.71 -9.15 -9.27
C TRP A 234 -3.95 -8.10 -10.35
N ASN A 235 -3.02 -7.14 -10.48
CA ASN A 235 -3.09 -6.15 -11.55
C ASN A 235 -2.63 -6.70 -12.89
N LEU A 236 -1.71 -7.68 -12.86
CA LEU A 236 -1.02 -8.21 -14.04
C LEU A 236 -1.64 -9.50 -14.59
N ASN A 237 -2.39 -10.27 -13.77
CA ASN A 237 -2.91 -11.57 -14.16
C ASN A 237 -3.83 -11.46 -15.39
N PRO A 238 -3.44 -12.00 -16.57
CA PRO A 238 -4.23 -11.90 -17.78
C PRO A 238 -5.46 -12.80 -17.81
N TYR A 239 -5.66 -13.60 -16.77
CA TYR A 239 -6.83 -14.48 -16.67
C TYR A 239 -8.12 -13.69 -16.83
N PHE A 240 -8.97 -14.14 -17.76
CA PHE A 240 -10.30 -13.60 -17.96
C PHE A 240 -11.27 -14.25 -16.98
N ASP A 241 -11.60 -13.55 -15.90
CA ASP A 241 -12.50 -14.03 -14.87
C ASP A 241 -13.94 -13.68 -15.25
N ASP A 242 -14.66 -14.67 -15.74
CA ASP A 242 -16.08 -14.64 -16.12
C ASP A 242 -16.96 -15.54 -15.24
N GLN A 243 -16.47 -15.91 -14.04
CA GLN A 243 -17.24 -16.70 -13.07
C GLN A 243 -18.61 -16.07 -12.79
N ASN A 244 -18.69 -14.75 -12.83
CA ASN A 244 -19.95 -14.02 -12.95
C ASN A 244 -19.98 -13.33 -14.32
N PRO A 245 -20.79 -13.81 -15.27
CA PRO A 245 -20.80 -13.27 -16.63
C PRO A 245 -21.24 -11.80 -16.71
N MET A 246 -21.88 -11.25 -15.68
CA MET A 246 -22.26 -9.84 -15.60
C MET A 246 -21.18 -8.95 -14.97
N PHE A 247 -20.17 -9.54 -14.31
CA PHE A 247 -19.06 -8.83 -13.65
C PHE A 247 -17.74 -9.51 -14.02
N ILE A 248 -17.21 -9.14 -15.15
CA ILE A 248 -15.99 -9.72 -15.72
C ILE A 248 -14.77 -8.89 -15.32
N SER A 249 -13.69 -9.56 -14.97
CA SER A 249 -12.43 -8.89 -14.67
C SER A 249 -11.21 -9.57 -15.31
N GLN A 250 -10.24 -8.76 -15.70
CA GLN A 250 -8.98 -9.21 -16.26
C GLN A 250 -7.85 -8.26 -15.85
N GLY A 251 -6.72 -8.79 -15.42
CA GLY A 251 -5.52 -7.98 -15.20
C GLY A 251 -4.89 -7.56 -16.54
N ASN A 252 -3.91 -6.66 -16.44
CA ASN A 252 -3.19 -6.13 -17.61
C ASN A 252 -1.69 -6.39 -17.44
N PRO A 253 -1.09 -7.35 -18.16
CA PRO A 253 0.34 -7.65 -18.07
C PRO A 253 1.25 -6.53 -18.62
N ASP A 254 0.71 -5.60 -19.42
CA ASP A 254 1.46 -4.48 -20.02
C ASP A 254 1.63 -3.27 -19.08
N LEU A 255 1.13 -3.36 -17.85
CA LEU A 255 1.28 -2.30 -16.86
C LEU A 255 2.75 -2.00 -16.58
N LYS A 256 3.04 -0.71 -16.37
CA LYS A 256 4.36 -0.19 -16.00
C LYS A 256 4.39 0.16 -14.51
N SER A 257 5.59 0.21 -13.94
CA SER A 257 5.75 0.73 -12.59
C SER A 257 5.22 2.16 -12.47
N GLU A 258 4.44 2.43 -11.44
CA GLU A 258 4.07 3.82 -11.09
C GLU A 258 5.27 4.60 -10.65
N LYS A 259 5.34 5.88 -11.04
CA LYS A 259 6.40 6.82 -10.70
C LYS A 259 5.85 7.98 -9.92
N SER A 260 6.15 8.00 -8.62
CA SER A 260 5.75 9.08 -7.73
C SER A 260 6.94 10.01 -7.48
N HIS A 261 6.79 11.27 -7.87
CA HIS A 261 7.76 12.32 -7.67
C HIS A 261 7.40 13.13 -6.43
N ALA A 262 8.39 13.48 -5.62
CA ALA A 262 8.17 14.30 -4.45
C ALA A 262 9.28 15.34 -4.29
N PHE A 263 8.87 16.57 -4.05
CA PHE A 263 9.71 17.70 -3.66
C PHE A 263 9.36 18.09 -2.23
N ASP A 264 10.35 18.33 -1.41
CA ASP A 264 10.17 18.76 -0.05
C ASP A 264 11.13 19.88 0.34
N VAL A 265 10.66 20.77 1.18
CA VAL A 265 11.45 21.80 1.86
C VAL A 265 11.06 21.77 3.34
N ALA A 266 12.05 21.66 4.22
CA ALA A 266 11.83 21.60 5.65
C ALA A 266 12.78 22.52 6.40
N TYR A 267 12.21 23.33 7.28
CA TYR A 267 12.95 24.13 8.27
C TYR A 267 12.81 23.48 9.64
N SER A 268 13.91 23.34 10.33
CA SER A 268 13.93 22.84 11.70
C SER A 268 14.79 23.71 12.60
N SER A 269 14.30 23.98 13.80
CA SER A 269 15.04 24.64 14.88
C SER A 269 14.86 23.89 16.18
N PHE A 270 15.98 23.55 16.84
CA PHE A 270 15.99 22.79 18.07
C PHE A 270 16.73 23.53 19.16
N SER A 271 16.02 23.86 20.22
CA SER A 271 16.58 24.48 21.43
C SER A 271 15.96 23.87 22.68
N ALA A 272 16.51 24.17 23.83
CA ALA A 272 15.95 23.73 25.11
C ALA A 272 14.52 24.24 25.37
N LYS A 273 14.20 25.44 24.89
CA LYS A 273 12.88 26.07 25.07
C LYS A 273 11.91 25.76 23.92
N PHE A 274 12.42 25.63 22.70
CA PHE A 274 11.56 25.67 21.52
C PHE A 274 12.09 24.73 20.45
N ASN A 275 11.27 23.77 20.08
CA ASN A 275 11.56 22.88 18.95
C ASN A 275 10.45 23.03 17.93
N VAL A 276 10.83 23.42 16.73
CA VAL A 276 9.91 23.57 15.60
C VAL A 276 10.43 22.84 14.37
N ASN A 277 9.52 22.21 13.65
CA ASN A 277 9.76 21.70 12.33
C ASN A 277 8.57 22.10 11.44
N VAL A 278 8.86 22.78 10.35
CA VAL A 278 7.89 23.15 9.33
C VAL A 278 8.34 22.53 8.03
N SER A 279 7.48 21.79 7.34
CA SER A 279 7.79 21.20 6.06
C SER A 279 6.68 21.40 5.05
N LEU A 280 7.05 21.81 3.86
CA LEU A 280 6.22 21.85 2.67
C LEU A 280 6.62 20.69 1.76
N ARG A 281 5.65 19.92 1.30
CA ARG A 281 5.85 18.81 0.38
C ARG A 281 4.86 18.90 -0.77
N HIS A 282 5.39 18.77 -1.97
CA HIS A 282 4.59 18.57 -3.18
C HIS A 282 4.93 17.20 -3.77
N SER A 283 3.92 16.38 -4.02
CA SER A 283 4.10 15.08 -4.68
C SER A 283 3.09 14.91 -5.80
N PHE A 284 3.52 14.23 -6.86
CA PHE A 284 2.64 13.91 -7.98
C PHE A 284 3.00 12.56 -8.58
N ASN A 285 1.98 11.92 -9.15
CA ASN A 285 2.04 10.71 -9.97
C ASN A 285 1.19 10.96 -11.21
N ASN A 286 1.72 10.68 -12.40
CA ASN A 286 1.02 10.86 -13.67
C ASN A 286 0.70 9.54 -14.39
N ASN A 287 1.08 8.41 -13.80
CA ASN A 287 0.88 7.08 -14.33
C ASN A 287 0.42 6.10 -13.25
N GLY A 288 -0.47 6.54 -12.36
CA GLY A 288 -1.07 5.69 -11.35
C GLY A 288 -1.83 4.53 -11.98
N ILE A 289 -1.71 3.35 -11.39
CA ILE A 289 -2.47 2.19 -11.80
C ILE A 289 -3.88 2.32 -11.23
N GLU A 290 -4.87 2.36 -12.12
CA GLU A 290 -6.27 2.48 -11.75
C GLU A 290 -7.08 1.36 -12.38
N ARG A 291 -8.11 0.92 -11.65
CA ARG A 291 -9.12 0.02 -12.19
C ARG A 291 -10.03 0.80 -13.13
N ILE A 292 -10.19 0.29 -14.34
CA ILE A 292 -11.11 0.81 -15.35
C ILE A 292 -12.27 -0.16 -15.42
N SER A 293 -13.49 0.35 -15.38
CA SER A 293 -14.69 -0.45 -15.57
C SER A 293 -15.57 0.19 -16.64
N ARG A 294 -16.07 -0.62 -17.58
CA ARG A 294 -16.99 -0.19 -18.63
C ARG A 294 -18.09 -1.20 -18.83
N LEU A 295 -19.26 -0.72 -19.21
CA LEU A 295 -20.36 -1.58 -19.65
C LEU A 295 -20.12 -2.06 -21.07
N ILE A 296 -20.43 -3.33 -21.33
CA ILE A 296 -20.49 -3.89 -22.67
C ILE A 296 -21.81 -3.45 -23.30
N THR A 297 -21.73 -2.65 -24.36
CA THR A 297 -22.89 -2.04 -25.02
C THR A 297 -23.22 -2.68 -26.38
N ALA A 298 -22.36 -3.56 -26.90
CA ALA A 298 -22.60 -4.29 -28.12
C ALA A 298 -23.74 -5.32 -27.90
N GLU A 299 -24.74 -5.32 -28.77
CA GLU A 299 -25.93 -6.20 -28.64
C GLU A 299 -25.57 -7.70 -28.65
N ASP A 300 -24.57 -8.08 -29.45
CA ASP A 300 -24.06 -9.46 -29.54
C ASP A 300 -22.97 -9.77 -28.53
N GLY A 301 -22.71 -8.85 -27.59
CA GLY A 301 -21.57 -8.94 -26.65
C GLY A 301 -20.26 -8.50 -27.28
N GLU A 302 -19.16 -8.65 -26.56
CA GLU A 302 -17.81 -8.31 -27.01
C GLU A 302 -16.90 -9.53 -26.90
N ASP A 303 -16.20 -9.86 -28.00
CA ASP A 303 -15.23 -10.95 -28.04
C ASP A 303 -13.83 -10.44 -27.66
N PHE A 304 -13.29 -11.00 -26.57
CA PHE A 304 -11.94 -10.72 -26.06
C PHE A 304 -10.88 -11.70 -26.59
N GLY A 305 -11.27 -12.60 -27.51
CA GLY A 305 -10.40 -13.64 -28.05
C GLY A 305 -10.37 -14.90 -27.18
N GLY A 306 -9.79 -15.98 -27.71
CA GLY A 306 -9.68 -17.25 -27.00
C GLY A 306 -11.00 -17.94 -26.62
N GLY A 307 -12.13 -17.47 -27.15
CA GLY A 307 -13.47 -17.96 -26.81
C GLY A 307 -14.11 -17.21 -25.62
N HIS A 308 -13.51 -16.14 -25.16
CA HIS A 308 -14.03 -15.31 -24.06
C HIS A 308 -14.96 -14.22 -24.61
N ILE A 309 -16.25 -14.36 -24.36
CA ILE A 309 -17.28 -13.42 -24.80
C ILE A 309 -17.94 -12.77 -23.56
N ALA A 310 -17.87 -11.45 -23.48
CA ALA A 310 -18.60 -10.68 -22.48
C ALA A 310 -20.00 -10.33 -23.02
N PRO A 311 -21.10 -10.72 -22.35
CA PRO A 311 -22.43 -10.47 -22.83
C PRO A 311 -22.81 -8.98 -22.74
N HIS A 312 -23.85 -8.60 -23.51
CA HIS A 312 -24.43 -7.26 -23.43
C HIS A 312 -24.84 -6.92 -21.99
N GLY A 313 -24.53 -5.72 -21.53
CA GLY A 313 -24.84 -5.26 -20.16
C GLY A 313 -23.87 -5.73 -19.08
N ALA A 314 -22.87 -6.57 -19.41
CA ALA A 314 -21.85 -6.95 -18.47
C ALA A 314 -20.93 -5.77 -18.12
N LEU A 315 -20.45 -5.72 -16.90
CA LEU A 315 -19.41 -4.78 -16.44
C LEU A 315 -18.02 -5.43 -16.58
N TYR A 316 -17.26 -5.01 -17.60
CA TYR A 316 -15.88 -5.43 -17.78
C TYR A 316 -14.94 -4.49 -17.00
N SER A 317 -14.00 -5.06 -16.27
CA SER A 317 -13.02 -4.31 -15.47
C SER A 317 -11.58 -4.78 -15.76
N THR A 318 -10.66 -3.83 -15.91
CA THR A 318 -9.23 -4.08 -16.08
C THR A 318 -8.41 -2.99 -15.37
N TYR A 319 -7.11 -2.95 -15.59
CA TYR A 319 -6.20 -1.95 -15.00
C TYR A 319 -5.38 -1.25 -16.10
N ASP A 320 -5.07 0.04 -15.87
CA ASP A 320 -4.18 0.79 -16.74
C ASP A 320 -3.43 1.89 -15.97
N ASN A 321 -2.31 2.36 -16.53
CA ASN A 321 -1.46 3.43 -15.99
C ASN A 321 -1.99 4.83 -16.38
N ILE A 322 -3.13 5.24 -15.87
CA ILE A 322 -3.84 6.45 -16.27
C ILE A 322 -4.08 7.46 -15.16
N GLY A 323 -3.89 7.03 -13.91
CA GLY A 323 -4.15 7.87 -12.73
C GLY A 323 -3.22 9.07 -12.65
N LYS A 324 -3.80 10.24 -12.36
CA LYS A 324 -3.07 11.47 -12.07
C LYS A 324 -3.42 11.91 -10.66
N ASN A 325 -2.40 11.98 -9.80
CA ASN A 325 -2.58 12.39 -8.41
C ASN A 325 -1.55 13.46 -8.06
N ARG A 326 -1.99 14.55 -7.45
CA ARG A 326 -1.16 15.64 -6.96
C ARG A 326 -1.54 15.94 -5.50
N ASN A 327 -0.53 16.08 -4.66
CA ASN A 327 -0.75 16.41 -3.27
C ASN A 327 0.28 17.46 -2.82
N THR A 328 -0.20 18.59 -2.33
CA THR A 328 0.63 19.65 -1.76
C THR A 328 0.27 19.81 -0.29
N GLY A 329 1.20 19.54 0.59
CA GLY A 329 0.93 19.55 2.04
C GLY A 329 1.95 20.34 2.83
N LEU A 330 1.46 21.07 3.82
CA LEU A 330 2.23 21.77 4.85
C LEU A 330 2.09 20.98 6.16
N SER A 331 3.22 20.69 6.82
CA SER A 331 3.24 20.05 8.14
C SER A 331 3.97 20.94 9.15
N LEU A 332 3.43 21.04 10.34
CA LEU A 332 3.98 21.78 11.46
C LEU A 332 4.12 20.85 12.68
N TYR A 333 5.30 20.79 13.22
CA TYR A 333 5.56 20.27 14.55
C TYR A 333 6.13 21.35 15.44
N LEU A 334 5.50 21.58 16.59
CA LEU A 334 5.93 22.55 17.60
C LEU A 334 5.96 21.87 18.96
N ASN A 335 7.04 22.05 19.70
CA ASN A 335 7.12 21.73 21.10
C ASN A 335 7.78 22.92 21.83
N TRP A 336 7.04 23.57 22.69
CA TRP A 336 7.43 24.76 23.41
C TRP A 336 7.38 24.54 24.92
N ASN A 337 8.52 24.62 25.55
CA ASN A 337 8.66 24.69 27.02
C ASN A 337 8.47 26.16 27.45
N ALA A 338 7.20 26.60 27.58
CA ALA A 338 6.83 27.98 27.92
C ALA A 338 7.39 28.38 29.30
N SER A 339 7.49 27.42 30.21
CA SER A 339 8.18 27.52 31.49
C SER A 339 8.77 26.17 31.89
N PRO A 340 9.59 26.09 32.96
CA PRO A 340 10.05 24.80 33.49
C PRO A 340 8.93 23.84 33.91
N LYS A 341 7.72 24.37 34.10
CA LYS A 341 6.52 23.60 34.51
C LYS A 341 5.49 23.45 33.41
N THR A 342 5.60 24.21 32.32
CA THR A 342 4.57 24.24 31.24
C THR A 342 5.16 23.90 29.91
N ARG A 343 4.60 22.85 29.29
CA ARG A 343 4.93 22.40 27.94
C ARG A 343 3.69 22.48 27.04
N ILE A 344 3.86 23.06 25.88
CA ILE A 344 2.84 23.13 24.83
C ILE A 344 3.38 22.38 23.61
N TYR A 345 2.55 21.54 23.02
CA TYR A 345 2.94 20.84 21.79
C TYR A 345 1.79 20.86 20.77
N VAL A 346 2.17 20.99 19.53
CA VAL A 346 1.25 21.03 18.38
C VAL A 346 1.85 20.21 17.25
N ASN A 347 1.05 19.36 16.66
CA ASN A 347 1.36 18.65 15.43
C ASN A 347 0.18 18.83 14.49
N GLY A 348 0.42 19.43 13.34
CA GLY A 348 -0.61 19.72 12.35
C GLY A 348 -0.13 19.42 10.94
N ARG A 349 -1.05 18.99 10.11
CA ARG A 349 -0.86 18.82 8.68
C ARG A 349 -2.08 19.32 7.95
N GLY A 350 -1.86 20.13 6.92
CA GLY A 350 -2.89 20.51 5.94
C GLY A 350 -2.39 20.18 4.56
N SER A 351 -3.21 19.60 3.70
CA SER A 351 -2.84 19.29 2.33
C SER A 351 -3.99 19.52 1.37
N TYR A 352 -3.63 20.00 0.19
CA TYR A 352 -4.51 20.05 -0.97
C TYR A 352 -4.22 18.85 -1.85
N THR A 353 -5.24 18.07 -2.11
CA THR A 353 -5.19 16.88 -2.97
C THR A 353 -6.01 17.14 -4.23
N ASP A 354 -5.46 16.74 -5.38
CA ASP A 354 -6.09 16.81 -6.70
C ASP A 354 -5.87 15.47 -7.39
N MET A 355 -6.96 14.74 -7.65
CA MET A 355 -6.99 13.39 -8.22
C MET A 355 -7.83 13.40 -9.48
N LYS A 356 -7.28 12.88 -10.57
CA LYS A 356 -7.96 12.79 -11.85
C LYS A 356 -7.76 11.43 -12.51
N SER A 357 -8.85 10.84 -12.97
CA SER A 357 -8.88 9.69 -13.86
C SER A 357 -9.60 10.07 -15.14
N GLU A 358 -8.87 10.18 -16.24
CA GLU A 358 -9.45 10.56 -17.54
C GLU A 358 -10.33 9.44 -18.09
N ALA A 359 -9.93 8.17 -17.88
CA ALA A 359 -10.69 7.02 -18.36
C ALA A 359 -12.02 6.82 -17.64
N GLN A 360 -12.09 7.17 -16.35
CA GLN A 360 -13.34 7.11 -15.58
C GLN A 360 -14.14 8.41 -15.67
N GLY A 361 -13.60 9.48 -16.29
CA GLY A 361 -14.21 10.79 -16.29
C GLY A 361 -14.31 11.43 -14.90
N LEU A 362 -13.51 10.96 -13.94
CA LEU A 362 -13.56 11.40 -12.54
C LEU A 362 -12.49 12.44 -12.26
N HIS A 363 -12.90 13.47 -11.54
CA HIS A 363 -11.99 14.47 -11.00
C HIS A 363 -12.47 14.93 -9.63
N ASN A 364 -11.66 14.73 -8.62
CA ASN A 364 -11.98 15.17 -7.26
C ASN A 364 -10.77 15.87 -6.63
N TYR A 365 -11.04 16.95 -5.91
CA TYR A 365 -10.02 17.76 -5.28
C TYR A 365 -10.53 18.42 -3.99
N GLY A 366 -9.61 18.84 -3.16
CA GLY A 366 -9.97 19.56 -1.95
C GLY A 366 -8.88 19.57 -0.89
N TRP A 367 -9.20 20.29 0.19
CA TRP A 367 -8.36 20.36 1.36
C TRP A 367 -8.68 19.25 2.34
N ASN A 368 -7.64 18.65 2.90
CA ASN A 368 -7.73 17.77 4.05
C ASN A 368 -6.66 18.13 5.07
N GLY A 369 -6.88 17.78 6.32
CA GLY A 369 -5.92 18.09 7.35
C GLY A 369 -6.16 17.34 8.63
N SER A 370 -5.13 17.29 9.46
CA SER A 370 -5.20 16.74 10.80
C SER A 370 -4.44 17.64 11.77
N PHE A 371 -4.91 17.67 12.99
CA PHE A 371 -4.35 18.45 14.08
C PHE A 371 -4.35 17.60 15.35
N TYR A 372 -3.26 17.67 16.07
CA TYR A 372 -3.13 17.15 17.42
C TYR A 372 -2.29 18.10 18.26
N GLY A 373 -2.75 18.43 19.46
CA GLY A 373 -2.01 19.31 20.34
C GLY A 373 -2.43 19.18 21.79
N GLY A 374 -1.63 19.77 22.66
CA GLY A 374 -1.94 19.78 24.08
C GLY A 374 -1.04 20.67 24.89
N ILE A 375 -1.45 20.87 26.15
CA ILE A 375 -0.76 21.60 27.16
C ILE A 375 -0.56 20.68 28.37
N GLN A 376 0.65 20.61 28.85
CA GLN A 376 1.01 19.92 30.08
C GLN A 376 1.53 20.93 31.12
N HIS A 377 0.98 20.93 32.31
CA HIS A 377 1.41 21.80 33.41
C HIS A 377 1.70 20.96 34.64
N THR A 378 2.87 21.23 35.26
CA THR A 378 3.24 20.59 36.53
C THR A 378 2.81 21.47 37.67
N LEU A 379 1.86 20.99 38.45
CA LEU A 379 1.31 21.60 39.66
C LEU A 379 2.23 21.35 40.87
N PRO A 380 1.96 21.99 42.02
CA PRO A 380 2.57 21.61 43.32
C PRO A 380 2.40 20.11 43.59
N LEU A 381 3.22 19.53 44.46
CA LEU A 381 3.25 18.11 44.81
C LEU A 381 3.61 17.18 43.64
N LYS A 382 4.22 17.71 42.56
CA LYS A 382 4.60 16.98 41.36
C LYS A 382 3.41 16.38 40.57
N LEU A 383 2.20 16.86 40.81
CA LEU A 383 1.03 16.50 40.03
C LEU A 383 1.18 17.06 38.60
N ARG A 384 0.72 16.32 37.62
CA ARG A 384 0.74 16.74 36.20
C ARG A 384 -0.68 16.84 35.68
N LEU A 385 -1.04 18.02 35.20
CA LEU A 385 -2.28 18.27 34.48
C LEU A 385 -1.98 18.28 32.98
N SER A 386 -2.72 17.52 32.23
CA SER A 386 -2.59 17.48 30.74
C SER A 386 -3.94 17.68 30.10
N LEU A 387 -4.02 18.66 29.22
CA LEU A 387 -5.15 18.86 28.29
C LEU A 387 -4.65 18.61 26.89
N ASN A 388 -5.32 17.73 26.17
CA ASN A 388 -4.97 17.39 24.80
C ASN A 388 -6.21 17.23 23.93
N GLY A 389 -6.05 17.44 22.64
CA GLY A 389 -7.11 17.28 21.66
C GLY A 389 -6.57 17.20 20.26
N GLY A 390 -7.39 16.71 19.40
CA GLY A 390 -7.04 16.57 17.98
C GLY A 390 -8.23 16.20 17.13
N GLY A 391 -7.97 16.15 15.85
CA GLY A 391 -8.96 15.76 14.88
C GLY A 391 -8.42 15.73 13.46
N SER A 392 -9.21 15.22 12.57
CA SER A 392 -8.95 15.27 11.14
C SER A 392 -10.20 15.69 10.39
N THR A 393 -10.01 16.40 9.29
CA THR A 393 -11.07 16.61 8.30
C THR A 393 -11.29 15.32 7.50
N PRO A 394 -12.40 15.19 6.76
CA PRO A 394 -12.57 14.14 5.79
C PRO A 394 -11.37 14.05 4.83
N TYR A 395 -10.95 12.83 4.51
CA TYR A 395 -9.94 12.62 3.47
C TYR A 395 -10.61 12.66 2.08
N ILE A 396 -9.81 13.07 1.08
CA ILE A 396 -10.26 13.12 -0.31
C ILE A 396 -9.82 11.85 -1.01
N SER A 397 -10.74 11.20 -1.71
CA SER A 397 -10.51 10.08 -2.61
C SER A 397 -11.03 10.42 -4.00
N LEU A 398 -10.67 9.66 -5.03
CA LEU A 398 -11.12 9.92 -6.40
C LEU A 398 -12.66 9.92 -6.51
N GLN A 399 -13.34 9.04 -5.79
CA GLN A 399 -14.79 8.84 -5.87
C GLN A 399 -15.59 9.57 -4.79
N GLY A 400 -14.95 10.27 -3.86
CA GLY A 400 -15.70 10.95 -2.79
C GLY A 400 -14.83 11.50 -1.66
N LYS A 401 -15.48 11.73 -0.54
CA LYS A 401 -14.83 12.18 0.70
C LYS A 401 -15.15 11.18 1.82
N GLY A 402 -14.13 10.84 2.61
CA GLY A 402 -14.32 10.01 3.79
C GLY A 402 -14.87 10.79 4.98
N SER A 403 -14.80 10.21 6.17
CA SER A 403 -15.19 10.85 7.42
C SER A 403 -14.01 11.53 8.11
N GLY A 404 -14.29 12.59 8.87
CA GLY A 404 -13.38 13.19 9.84
C GLY A 404 -13.72 12.76 11.26
N TYR A 405 -12.83 13.04 12.20
CA TYR A 405 -13.06 12.80 13.62
C TYR A 405 -12.45 13.90 14.48
N GLN A 406 -12.95 14.01 15.71
CA GLN A 406 -12.40 14.91 16.73
C GLN A 406 -12.39 14.19 18.08
N TYR A 407 -11.42 14.51 18.92
CA TYR A 407 -11.33 14.02 20.28
C TYR A 407 -10.63 15.04 21.19
N TYR A 408 -10.92 14.94 22.48
CA TYR A 408 -10.25 15.70 23.52
C TYR A 408 -10.10 14.85 24.79
N GLY A 409 -9.13 15.18 25.61
CA GLY A 409 -8.85 14.48 26.85
C GLY A 409 -8.25 15.41 27.91
N LEU A 410 -8.60 15.13 29.15
CA LEU A 410 -8.05 15.77 30.35
C LEU A 410 -7.50 14.67 31.27
N SER A 411 -6.28 14.79 31.71
CA SER A 411 -5.62 13.84 32.61
C SER A 411 -4.70 14.52 33.64
#